data_09dfb5afe17058c1e085eb79815f2fc5
#
_entry.id   09dfb5afe17058c1e085eb79815f2fc5
#
_cell.length_a   1.000
_cell.length_b   1.000
_cell.length_c   1.000
_cell.angle_alpha   90.00
_cell.angle_beta   90.00
_cell.angle_gamma   90.00
#
_symmetry.space_group_name_H-M   'P 1'
#
loop_
_entity.id
_entity.type
_entity.pdbx_description
1 polymer ?
#
loop_
_entity_poly.entity_id
_entity_poly.type
_entity_poly.pdbx_seq_one_letter_code
_entity_poly.pdbx_strand_id
1 'polypeptide(L)'
;MTFEKYQYYYNEAVKIRQKPEIALAIENQTKLSEDAQAKAKKRYEIEDKLYELYHSIDVKGVDDSIFGGQDLPEHERLIQLMELWMKDDPKINVLKEKLANSGLQEEIGNLENEYQNALYEYFLALIKLDSAINDSRENLFTQEYKDKLKEYADKGVLLYFLETPDAPILCEGITIDDVIESFSFGEFISLKTLFYHFVAQENPSPSMRRKTEDIVSAVDCLEHGQYRTAARTVFALLESEHKNCSAAMDNYFTLDKRVRKGKQRAERIQQLLDGLKEQTYFTKVWDIVNPLYRDILNSKAESFIDRNSIIHGDYYSEQLDITENDVIKLLLLFMNMRMISDHIQLYCEMLRESLKYTEIHIAQELKKEAK
;
A
#
# COMPACT_ATOMS: atom_id res chain seq x y z
N MET A 1 -29.58 -7.96 -10.27
CA MET A 1 -30.25 -7.35 -9.07
C MET A 1 -31.39 -6.44 -9.52
N THR A 2 -32.59 -6.49 -8.87
CA THR A 2 -33.67 -5.52 -9.15
C THR A 2 -33.36 -4.19 -8.45
N PHE A 3 -33.95 -3.09 -9.00
CA PHE A 3 -33.79 -1.76 -8.39
C PHE A 3 -34.31 -1.70 -6.95
N GLU A 4 -35.45 -2.34 -6.67
CA GLU A 4 -36.03 -2.38 -5.32
C GLU A 4 -35.08 -3.10 -4.33
N LYS A 5 -34.47 -4.21 -4.79
CA LYS A 5 -33.50 -4.95 -3.97
C LYS A 5 -32.23 -4.14 -3.71
N TYR A 6 -31.71 -3.44 -4.73
CA TYR A 6 -30.59 -2.52 -4.57
C TYR A 6 -30.92 -1.36 -3.64
N GLN A 7 -32.09 -0.78 -3.76
CA GLN A 7 -32.54 0.32 -2.89
C GLN A 7 -32.70 -0.13 -1.43
N TYR A 8 -33.26 -1.31 -1.20
CA TYR A 8 -33.31 -1.92 0.12
C TYR A 8 -31.93 -2.05 0.72
N TYR A 9 -31.02 -2.61 -0.02
CA TYR A 9 -29.64 -2.83 0.30
C TYR A 9 -28.88 -1.51 0.65
N TYR A 10 -29.03 -0.51 -0.21
CA TYR A 10 -28.48 0.82 0.04
C TYR A 10 -29.01 1.45 1.33
N ASN A 11 -30.31 1.34 1.56
CA ASN A 11 -30.93 1.86 2.78
C ASN A 11 -30.41 1.15 4.04
N GLU A 12 -30.21 -0.17 3.99
CA GLU A 12 -29.62 -0.92 5.10
C GLU A 12 -28.13 -0.52 5.32
N ALA A 13 -27.36 -0.31 4.26
CA ALA A 13 -26.00 0.22 4.37
C ALA A 13 -25.96 1.58 5.09
N VAL A 14 -26.86 2.49 4.74
CA VAL A 14 -26.99 3.78 5.39
C VAL A 14 -27.32 3.62 6.90
N LYS A 15 -28.27 2.75 7.23
CA LYS A 15 -28.62 2.48 8.64
C LYS A 15 -27.45 1.89 9.42
N ILE A 16 -26.68 0.99 8.85
CA ILE A 16 -25.51 0.38 9.49
C ILE A 16 -24.48 1.45 9.76
N ARG A 17 -24.16 2.31 8.78
CA ARG A 17 -23.20 3.42 8.95
C ARG A 17 -23.63 4.46 9.97
N GLN A 18 -24.95 4.59 10.21
CA GLN A 18 -25.52 5.49 11.22
C GLN A 18 -25.52 4.91 12.63
N LYS A 19 -25.19 3.62 12.83
CA LYS A 19 -25.03 3.07 14.18
C LYS A 19 -23.95 3.85 14.92
N PRO A 20 -24.20 4.28 16.18
CA PRO A 20 -23.29 5.18 16.89
C PRO A 20 -21.85 4.69 16.97
N GLU A 21 -21.64 3.39 17.17
CA GLU A 21 -20.34 2.77 17.26
C GLU A 21 -19.58 2.79 15.90
N ILE A 22 -20.31 2.59 14.81
CA ILE A 22 -19.73 2.60 13.45
C ILE A 22 -19.47 4.04 13.02
N ALA A 23 -20.41 4.95 13.25
CA ALA A 23 -20.25 6.37 12.94
C ALA A 23 -19.05 6.97 13.69
N LEU A 24 -18.88 6.62 14.97
CA LEU A 24 -17.74 7.06 15.79
C LEU A 24 -16.41 6.50 15.24
N ALA A 25 -16.38 5.23 14.85
CA ALA A 25 -15.18 4.62 14.26
C ALA A 25 -14.79 5.32 12.95
N ILE A 26 -15.74 5.57 12.04
CA ILE A 26 -15.52 6.29 10.79
C ILE A 26 -15.01 7.71 11.06
N GLU A 27 -15.64 8.45 11.99
CA GLU A 27 -15.21 9.79 12.35
C GLU A 27 -13.77 9.81 12.90
N ASN A 28 -13.43 8.86 13.77
CA ASN A 28 -12.09 8.73 14.33
C ASN A 28 -11.06 8.41 13.25
N GLN A 29 -11.34 7.45 12.37
CA GLN A 29 -10.46 7.09 11.24
C GLN A 29 -10.26 8.28 10.29
N THR A 30 -11.33 9.03 9.98
CA THR A 30 -11.26 10.23 9.15
C THR A 30 -10.31 11.27 9.76
N LYS A 31 -10.46 11.59 11.05
CA LYS A 31 -9.58 12.54 11.75
C LYS A 31 -8.11 12.09 11.75
N LEU A 32 -7.86 10.80 11.97
CA LEU A 32 -6.50 10.26 11.95
C LEU A 32 -5.90 10.26 10.55
N SER A 33 -6.72 10.02 9.52
CA SER A 33 -6.31 10.11 8.12
C SER A 33 -5.93 11.55 7.74
N GLU A 34 -6.74 12.53 8.15
CA GLU A 34 -6.46 13.96 7.94
C GLU A 34 -5.16 14.38 8.66
N ASP A 35 -4.92 13.92 9.90
CA ASP A 35 -3.67 14.17 10.64
C ASP A 35 -2.47 13.56 9.92
N ALA A 36 -2.58 12.32 9.43
CA ALA A 36 -1.52 11.66 8.67
C ALA A 36 -1.22 12.41 7.37
N GLN A 37 -2.24 12.86 6.62
CA GLN A 37 -2.08 13.66 5.40
C GLN A 37 -1.40 15.00 5.67
N ALA A 38 -1.78 15.70 6.74
CA ALA A 38 -1.16 16.96 7.13
C ALA A 38 0.33 16.79 7.46
N LYS A 39 0.69 15.68 8.14
CA LYS A 39 2.08 15.36 8.47
C LYS A 39 2.87 14.92 7.24
N ALA A 40 2.26 14.17 6.31
CA ALA A 40 2.85 13.85 5.03
C ALA A 40 3.19 15.12 4.24
N LYS A 41 2.24 16.07 4.15
CA LYS A 41 2.46 17.35 3.48
C LYS A 41 3.62 18.12 4.09
N LYS A 42 3.68 18.23 5.43
CA LYS A 42 4.80 18.89 6.11
C LYS A 42 6.14 18.22 5.81
N ARG A 43 6.19 16.89 5.76
CA ARG A 43 7.39 16.12 5.38
C ARG A 43 7.84 16.49 3.97
N TYR A 44 6.92 16.50 3.00
CA TYR A 44 7.24 16.87 1.61
C TYR A 44 7.73 18.32 1.48
N GLU A 45 7.12 19.25 2.20
CA GLU A 45 7.58 20.65 2.19
C GLU A 45 9.04 20.82 2.70
N ILE A 46 9.46 19.99 3.66
CA ILE A 46 10.84 19.98 4.16
C ILE A 46 11.76 19.27 3.17
N GLU A 47 11.30 18.18 2.58
CA GLU A 47 12.01 17.42 1.55
C GLU A 47 12.31 18.27 0.33
N ASP A 48 11.34 19.07 -0.14
CA ASP A 48 11.50 20.01 -1.24
C ASP A 48 12.55 21.09 -0.90
N LYS A 49 12.54 21.64 0.32
CA LYS A 49 13.54 22.62 0.76
C LYS A 49 14.94 22.00 0.81
N LEU A 50 15.07 20.77 1.32
CA LEU A 50 16.32 20.03 1.29
C LEU A 50 16.80 19.83 -0.14
N TYR A 51 15.90 19.44 -1.03
CA TYR A 51 16.20 19.24 -2.44
C TYR A 51 16.70 20.53 -3.10
N GLU A 52 16.02 21.65 -2.88
CA GLU A 52 16.44 22.98 -3.37
C GLU A 52 17.81 23.38 -2.83
N LEU A 53 18.04 23.11 -1.53
CA LEU A 53 19.33 23.43 -0.88
C LEU A 53 20.47 22.58 -1.44
N TYR A 54 20.24 21.27 -1.65
CA TYR A 54 21.23 20.40 -2.29
C TYR A 54 21.46 20.79 -3.77
N HIS A 55 20.43 21.23 -4.50
CA HIS A 55 20.58 21.75 -5.85
C HIS A 55 21.39 23.06 -5.93
N SER A 56 21.41 23.83 -4.86
CA SER A 56 22.26 25.02 -4.78
C SER A 56 23.76 24.69 -4.66
N ILE A 57 24.08 23.45 -4.30
CA ILE A 57 25.44 22.94 -4.29
C ILE A 57 25.88 22.72 -5.73
N ASP A 58 27.00 23.32 -6.14
CA ASP A 58 27.55 23.12 -7.49
C ASP A 58 28.01 21.65 -7.67
N VAL A 59 27.04 20.80 -8.02
CA VAL A 59 27.24 19.37 -8.26
C VAL A 59 28.09 19.12 -9.50
N LYS A 60 28.15 20.08 -10.45
CA LYS A 60 28.95 19.98 -11.68
C LYS A 60 30.46 20.12 -11.41
N GLY A 61 30.82 20.75 -10.30
CA GLY A 61 32.20 20.85 -9.86
C GLY A 61 32.68 19.71 -8.98
N VAL A 62 31.83 18.70 -8.73
CA VAL A 62 32.19 17.50 -7.95
C VAL A 62 32.88 16.50 -8.85
N ASP A 63 34.05 16.03 -8.44
CA ASP A 63 34.85 15.06 -9.18
C ASP A 63 34.09 13.76 -9.44
N ASP A 64 34.02 13.33 -10.71
CA ASP A 64 33.32 12.11 -11.13
C ASP A 64 33.84 10.84 -10.45
N SER A 65 35.06 10.89 -9.90
CA SER A 65 35.59 9.79 -9.10
C SER A 65 34.78 9.46 -7.87
N ILE A 66 34.04 10.44 -7.33
CA ILE A 66 33.12 10.27 -6.19
C ILE A 66 31.95 9.35 -6.59
N PHE A 67 31.54 9.42 -7.86
CA PHE A 67 30.45 8.63 -8.47
C PHE A 67 30.94 7.35 -9.18
N GLY A 68 32.16 6.91 -8.87
CA GLY A 68 32.73 5.71 -9.49
C GLY A 68 33.16 5.90 -10.94
N GLY A 69 33.36 7.16 -11.39
CA GLY A 69 33.76 7.49 -12.77
C GLY A 69 32.63 7.34 -13.81
N GLN A 70 31.38 7.27 -13.37
CA GLN A 70 30.22 7.20 -14.26
C GLN A 70 29.67 8.59 -14.54
N ASP A 71 29.36 8.86 -15.81
CA ASP A 71 28.63 10.08 -16.19
C ASP A 71 27.15 9.89 -15.88
N LEU A 72 26.75 10.27 -14.66
CA LEU A 72 25.40 10.13 -14.14
C LEU A 72 24.59 11.39 -14.42
N PRO A 73 23.28 11.27 -14.70
CA PRO A 73 22.35 12.39 -14.71
C PRO A 73 22.41 13.20 -13.40
N GLU A 74 22.21 14.52 -13.49
CA GLU A 74 22.34 15.44 -12.35
C GLU A 74 21.53 15.00 -11.11
N HIS A 75 20.30 14.53 -11.31
CA HIS A 75 19.46 14.04 -10.23
C HIS A 75 20.00 12.76 -9.55
N GLU A 76 20.62 11.85 -10.30
CA GLU A 76 21.24 10.64 -9.74
C GLU A 76 22.52 10.98 -8.96
N ARG A 77 23.30 11.95 -9.46
CA ARG A 77 24.47 12.51 -8.74
C ARG A 77 24.06 13.10 -7.41
N LEU A 78 22.95 13.86 -7.40
CA LEU A 78 22.41 14.46 -6.18
C LEU A 78 22.01 13.39 -5.15
N ILE A 79 21.27 12.38 -5.56
CA ILE A 79 20.85 11.25 -4.71
C ILE A 79 22.08 10.55 -4.10
N GLN A 80 23.09 10.25 -4.92
CA GLN A 80 24.32 9.62 -4.43
C GLN A 80 25.10 10.52 -3.47
N LEU A 81 25.15 11.81 -3.73
CA LEU A 81 25.78 12.77 -2.79
C LEU A 81 25.04 12.82 -1.46
N MET A 82 23.72 12.83 -1.47
CA MET A 82 22.88 12.77 -0.26
C MET A 82 23.17 11.48 0.54
N GLU A 83 23.27 10.35 -0.14
CA GLU A 83 23.61 9.08 0.52
C GLU A 83 25.02 9.07 1.13
N LEU A 84 26.01 9.59 0.41
CA LEU A 84 27.39 9.71 0.91
C LEU A 84 27.48 10.70 2.09
N TRP A 85 26.69 11.76 2.02
CA TRP A 85 26.59 12.75 3.10
C TRP A 85 26.01 12.14 4.37
N MET A 86 24.89 11.44 4.25
CA MET A 86 24.26 10.77 5.39
C MET A 86 25.15 9.69 6.02
N LYS A 87 25.94 9.00 5.20
CA LYS A 87 26.91 7.98 5.65
C LYS A 87 28.21 8.56 6.21
N ASP A 88 28.39 9.88 6.15
CA ASP A 88 29.64 10.56 6.53
C ASP A 88 30.88 10.00 5.78
N ASP A 89 30.69 9.70 4.48
CA ASP A 89 31.69 9.06 3.65
C ASP A 89 32.89 10.00 3.44
N PRO A 90 34.14 9.53 3.66
CA PRO A 90 35.37 10.35 3.48
C PRO A 90 35.51 10.96 2.08
N LYS A 91 34.90 10.36 1.05
CA LYS A 91 34.94 10.84 -0.33
C LYS A 91 34.40 12.25 -0.50
N ILE A 92 33.47 12.66 0.39
CA ILE A 92 32.84 13.99 0.32
C ILE A 92 33.47 15.01 1.27
N ASN A 93 34.59 14.68 1.96
CA ASN A 93 35.20 15.60 2.93
C ASN A 93 35.61 16.93 2.29
N VAL A 94 36.14 16.93 1.07
CA VAL A 94 36.50 18.15 0.34
C VAL A 94 35.26 19.00 0.05
N LEU A 95 34.13 18.38 -0.27
CA LEU A 95 32.88 19.09 -0.47
C LEU A 95 32.35 19.64 0.86
N LYS A 96 32.42 18.87 1.94
CA LYS A 96 32.07 19.31 3.30
C LYS A 96 32.88 20.51 3.75
N GLU A 97 34.21 20.53 3.50
CA GLU A 97 35.06 21.65 3.81
C GLU A 97 34.69 22.92 3.01
N LYS A 98 34.37 22.79 1.72
CA LYS A 98 33.90 23.92 0.91
C LYS A 98 32.57 24.47 1.45
N LEU A 99 31.64 23.58 1.84
CA LEU A 99 30.32 23.94 2.36
C LEU A 99 30.38 24.49 3.81
N ALA A 100 31.31 24.00 4.63
CA ALA A 100 31.51 24.53 5.97
C ALA A 100 31.81 26.03 5.96
N ASN A 101 32.54 26.50 4.94
CA ASN A 101 32.86 27.93 4.77
C ASN A 101 31.70 28.78 4.24
N SER A 102 30.60 28.16 3.75
CA SER A 102 29.45 28.86 3.18
C SER A 102 28.25 28.99 4.13
N GLY A 103 28.30 28.34 5.31
CA GLY A 103 27.15 28.23 6.24
C GLY A 103 26.10 27.21 5.81
N LEU A 104 26.13 26.68 4.59
CA LEU A 104 25.16 25.71 4.05
C LEU A 104 25.16 24.38 4.81
N GLN A 105 26.29 23.98 5.38
CA GLN A 105 26.40 22.73 6.15
C GLN A 105 25.52 22.76 7.41
N GLU A 106 25.44 23.91 8.10
CA GLU A 106 24.60 24.06 9.28
C GLU A 106 23.11 24.05 8.89
N GLU A 107 22.79 24.75 7.79
CA GLU A 107 21.42 24.79 7.27
C GLU A 107 20.92 23.42 6.81
N ILE A 108 21.75 22.67 6.07
CA ILE A 108 21.47 21.28 5.68
C ILE A 108 21.25 20.43 6.93
N GLY A 109 22.14 20.48 7.91
CA GLY A 109 22.02 19.68 9.12
C GLY A 109 20.76 19.99 9.92
N ASN A 110 20.33 21.24 9.96
CA ASN A 110 19.10 21.65 10.62
C ASN A 110 17.86 21.12 9.87
N LEU A 111 17.81 21.26 8.53
CA LEU A 111 16.73 20.74 7.71
C LEU A 111 16.66 19.21 7.71
N GLU A 112 17.80 18.51 7.72
CA GLU A 112 17.83 17.05 7.88
C GLU A 112 17.22 16.60 9.21
N ASN A 113 17.54 17.31 10.30
CA ASN A 113 16.92 17.03 11.60
C ASN A 113 15.41 17.32 11.60
N GLU A 114 14.98 18.40 10.95
CA GLU A 114 13.55 18.71 10.78
C GLU A 114 12.85 17.62 9.95
N TYR A 115 13.47 17.17 8.86
CA TYR A 115 12.95 16.09 8.03
C TYR A 115 12.79 14.79 8.82
N GLN A 116 13.80 14.39 9.59
CA GLN A 116 13.74 13.17 10.42
C GLN A 116 12.64 13.27 11.49
N ASN A 117 12.43 14.45 12.07
CA ASN A 117 11.34 14.66 13.00
C ASN A 117 9.97 14.59 12.29
N ALA A 118 9.81 15.22 11.12
CA ALA A 118 8.58 15.19 10.35
C ALA A 118 8.23 13.78 9.85
N LEU A 119 9.23 13.01 9.42
CA LEU A 119 9.11 11.63 9.00
C LEU A 119 8.64 10.74 10.17
N TYR A 120 9.24 10.90 11.35
CA TYR A 120 8.83 10.19 12.56
C TYR A 120 7.37 10.48 12.93
N GLU A 121 6.98 11.76 12.95
CA GLU A 121 5.61 12.17 13.25
C GLU A 121 4.60 11.61 12.23
N TYR A 122 4.97 11.58 10.95
CA TYR A 122 4.17 10.99 9.90
C TYR A 122 3.97 9.47 10.12
N PHE A 123 5.05 8.72 10.38
CA PHE A 123 4.95 7.29 10.65
C PHE A 123 4.13 6.99 11.92
N LEU A 124 4.27 7.81 12.96
CA LEU A 124 3.48 7.65 14.17
C LEU A 124 1.98 7.91 13.91
N ALA A 125 1.64 8.86 13.04
CA ALA A 125 0.26 9.11 12.66
C ALA A 125 -0.33 7.95 11.84
N LEU A 126 0.44 7.37 10.92
CA LEU A 126 0.03 6.18 10.16
C LEU A 126 -0.22 4.98 11.08
N ILE A 127 0.67 4.72 12.05
CA ILE A 127 0.50 3.64 13.03
C ILE A 127 -0.78 3.85 13.84
N LYS A 128 -1.08 5.08 14.25
CA LYS A 128 -2.32 5.39 14.99
C LYS A 128 -3.56 5.14 14.14
N LEU A 129 -3.52 5.52 12.86
CA LEU A 129 -4.62 5.26 11.92
C LEU A 129 -4.84 3.76 11.74
N ASP A 130 -3.77 3.02 11.47
CA ASP A 130 -3.85 1.56 11.31
C ASP A 130 -4.32 0.86 12.57
N SER A 131 -3.87 1.30 13.76
CA SER A 131 -4.36 0.79 15.03
C SER A 131 -5.86 1.03 15.18
N ALA A 132 -6.36 2.23 14.85
CA ALA A 132 -7.77 2.54 14.91
C ALA A 132 -8.62 1.71 13.94
N ILE A 133 -8.10 1.43 12.74
CA ILE A 133 -8.75 0.54 11.75
C ILE A 133 -8.80 -0.91 12.28
N ASN A 134 -7.69 -1.40 12.81
CA ASN A 134 -7.62 -2.76 13.38
C ASN A 134 -8.53 -2.91 14.61
N ASP A 135 -8.55 -1.92 15.51
CA ASP A 135 -9.45 -1.89 16.67
C ASP A 135 -10.91 -1.92 16.21
N SER A 136 -11.25 -1.18 15.15
CA SER A 136 -12.59 -1.22 14.55
C SER A 136 -12.93 -2.59 14.01
N ARG A 137 -12.02 -3.24 13.30
CA ARG A 137 -12.20 -4.61 12.79
C ARG A 137 -12.34 -5.63 13.92
N GLU A 138 -11.59 -5.48 15.01
CA GLU A 138 -11.69 -6.38 16.15
C GLU A 138 -13.00 -6.22 16.92
N ASN A 139 -13.43 -4.99 17.14
CA ASN A 139 -14.57 -4.67 17.98
C ASN A 139 -15.91 -4.66 17.24
N LEU A 140 -15.92 -4.27 15.95
CA LEU A 140 -17.15 -4.12 15.16
C LEU A 140 -17.43 -5.34 14.26
N PHE A 141 -16.41 -6.11 13.88
CA PHE A 141 -16.59 -7.34 13.14
C PHE A 141 -16.93 -8.47 14.11
N THR A 142 -18.21 -8.75 14.24
CA THR A 142 -18.69 -9.89 15.02
C THR A 142 -18.14 -11.21 14.47
N GLN A 143 -18.19 -12.28 15.25
CA GLN A 143 -17.78 -13.59 14.76
C GLN A 143 -18.62 -14.01 13.55
N GLU A 144 -19.93 -13.77 13.58
CA GLU A 144 -20.81 -14.01 12.44
C GLU A 144 -20.38 -13.27 11.16
N TYR A 145 -19.97 -11.99 11.31
CA TYR A 145 -19.46 -11.20 10.17
C TYR A 145 -18.16 -11.80 9.61
N LYS A 146 -17.23 -12.19 10.49
CA LYS A 146 -15.96 -12.84 10.09
C LYS A 146 -16.19 -14.17 9.39
N ASP A 147 -17.15 -14.96 9.88
CA ASP A 147 -17.51 -16.25 9.28
C ASP A 147 -18.13 -16.07 7.90
N LYS A 148 -18.97 -15.04 7.70
CA LYS A 148 -19.51 -14.67 6.38
C LYS A 148 -18.43 -14.17 5.43
N LEU A 149 -17.48 -13.33 5.88
CA LEU A 149 -16.34 -12.93 5.05
C LEU A 149 -15.57 -14.14 4.54
N LYS A 150 -15.37 -15.13 5.41
CA LYS A 150 -14.70 -16.38 5.04
C LYS A 150 -15.54 -17.20 4.04
N GLU A 151 -16.83 -17.36 4.29
CA GLU A 151 -17.75 -18.04 3.35
C GLU A 151 -17.71 -17.38 1.95
N TYR A 152 -17.65 -16.04 1.90
CA TYR A 152 -17.52 -15.28 0.66
C TYR A 152 -16.19 -15.52 -0.03
N ALA A 153 -15.09 -15.51 0.75
CA ALA A 153 -13.75 -15.80 0.24
C ALA A 153 -13.65 -17.22 -0.33
N ASP A 154 -14.25 -18.23 0.31
CA ASP A 154 -14.30 -19.61 -0.17
C ASP A 154 -15.02 -19.71 -1.54
N LYS A 155 -15.88 -18.76 -1.88
CA LYS A 155 -16.55 -18.62 -3.17
C LYS A 155 -15.88 -17.61 -4.13
N GLY A 156 -14.69 -17.14 -3.78
CA GLY A 156 -13.89 -16.22 -4.59
C GLY A 156 -14.27 -14.73 -4.44
N VAL A 157 -15.16 -14.38 -3.51
CA VAL A 157 -15.57 -12.99 -3.25
C VAL A 157 -14.79 -12.44 -2.07
N LEU A 158 -13.73 -11.69 -2.34
CA LEU A 158 -12.82 -11.16 -1.33
C LEU A 158 -13.21 -9.72 -0.95
N LEU A 159 -13.61 -9.51 0.31
CA LEU A 159 -14.05 -8.22 0.85
C LEU A 159 -13.20 -7.77 2.06
N TYR A 160 -11.96 -8.25 2.19
CA TYR A 160 -11.09 -7.93 3.31
C TYR A 160 -10.54 -6.49 3.29
N PHE A 161 -10.75 -5.76 2.20
CA PHE A 161 -10.44 -4.33 2.14
C PHE A 161 -11.41 -3.45 2.93
N LEU A 162 -12.57 -4.00 3.37
CA LEU A 162 -13.52 -3.26 4.19
C LEU A 162 -12.93 -2.94 5.58
N GLU A 163 -13.06 -1.70 6.00
CA GLU A 163 -12.54 -1.20 7.28
C GLU A 163 -13.60 -1.19 8.37
N THR A 164 -14.87 -1.18 7.98
CA THR A 164 -16.03 -1.25 8.87
C THR A 164 -17.03 -2.27 8.36
N PRO A 165 -17.93 -2.81 9.22
CA PRO A 165 -18.98 -3.70 8.78
C PRO A 165 -19.84 -3.04 7.71
N ASP A 166 -20.10 -3.74 6.62
CA ASP A 166 -20.92 -3.25 5.52
C ASP A 166 -22.21 -4.10 5.33
N ALA A 167 -23.24 -3.45 4.83
CA ALA A 167 -24.56 -4.00 4.66
C ALA A 167 -24.63 -5.31 3.89
N PRO A 168 -23.83 -5.49 2.80
CA PRO A 168 -23.88 -6.71 2.02
C PRO A 168 -23.78 -7.98 2.84
N ILE A 169 -23.00 -7.92 3.90
CA ILE A 169 -22.69 -9.09 4.72
C ILE A 169 -23.66 -9.24 5.89
N LEU A 170 -24.32 -8.15 6.28
CA LEU A 170 -25.18 -8.11 7.48
C LEU A 170 -26.68 -8.19 7.20
N CYS A 171 -27.12 -7.95 5.96
CA CYS A 171 -28.54 -7.96 5.62
C CYS A 171 -29.10 -9.37 5.50
N GLU A 172 -30.23 -9.63 6.16
CA GLU A 172 -30.98 -10.87 5.97
C GLU A 172 -31.46 -11.00 4.51
N GLY A 173 -31.37 -12.22 3.98
CA GLY A 173 -31.84 -12.52 2.62
C GLY A 173 -30.95 -12.02 1.49
N ILE A 174 -29.79 -11.46 1.79
CA ILE A 174 -28.76 -11.14 0.79
C ILE A 174 -27.91 -12.37 0.54
N THR A 175 -27.81 -12.78 -0.72
CA THR A 175 -26.95 -13.87 -1.17
C THR A 175 -25.62 -13.35 -1.66
N ILE A 176 -24.63 -14.25 -1.83
CA ILE A 176 -23.34 -13.90 -2.43
C ILE A 176 -23.51 -13.37 -3.86
N ASP A 177 -24.41 -13.94 -4.62
CA ASP A 177 -24.71 -13.48 -5.98
C ASP A 177 -25.27 -12.05 -5.97
N ASP A 178 -26.11 -11.71 -5.00
CA ASP A 178 -26.58 -10.34 -4.84
C ASP A 178 -25.45 -9.36 -4.54
N VAL A 179 -24.48 -9.77 -3.74
CA VAL A 179 -23.28 -8.94 -3.44
C VAL A 179 -22.48 -8.71 -4.72
N ILE A 180 -22.23 -9.75 -5.51
CA ILE A 180 -21.50 -9.61 -6.78
C ILE A 180 -22.29 -8.71 -7.73
N GLU A 181 -23.60 -8.95 -7.90
CA GLU A 181 -24.47 -8.14 -8.75
C GLU A 181 -24.55 -6.67 -8.31
N SER A 182 -24.31 -6.37 -7.01
CA SER A 182 -24.26 -4.98 -6.55
C SER A 182 -23.08 -4.18 -7.14
N PHE A 183 -22.00 -4.84 -7.53
CA PHE A 183 -20.87 -4.20 -8.20
C PHE A 183 -21.14 -3.85 -9.66
N SER A 184 -22.04 -4.61 -10.34
CA SER A 184 -22.44 -4.32 -11.71
C SER A 184 -23.64 -3.38 -11.82
N PHE A 185 -24.38 -3.17 -10.74
CA PHE A 185 -25.56 -2.32 -10.74
C PHE A 185 -25.24 -0.86 -11.08
N GLY A 186 -26.10 -0.21 -11.88
CA GLY A 186 -25.93 1.19 -12.24
C GLY A 186 -24.65 1.46 -13.04
N GLU A 187 -24.41 0.68 -14.10
CA GLU A 187 -23.23 0.81 -14.96
C GLU A 187 -21.91 0.69 -14.18
N PHE A 188 -21.85 -0.28 -13.29
CA PHE A 188 -20.67 -0.58 -12.47
C PHE A 188 -20.19 0.55 -11.56
N ILE A 189 -21.10 1.43 -11.11
CA ILE A 189 -20.72 2.60 -10.31
C ILE A 189 -19.98 2.23 -9.02
N SER A 190 -20.42 1.16 -8.33
CA SER A 190 -19.75 0.68 -7.11
C SER A 190 -18.34 0.18 -7.40
N LEU A 191 -18.16 -0.56 -8.49
CA LEU A 191 -16.85 -1.05 -8.91
C LEU A 191 -15.93 0.10 -9.35
N LYS A 192 -16.45 1.04 -10.14
CA LYS A 192 -15.71 2.25 -10.55
C LYS A 192 -15.29 3.09 -9.35
N THR A 193 -16.15 3.23 -8.35
CA THR A 193 -15.83 3.94 -7.10
C THR A 193 -14.72 3.24 -6.34
N LEU A 194 -14.73 1.91 -6.28
CA LEU A 194 -13.68 1.12 -5.64
C LEU A 194 -12.29 1.40 -6.26
N PHE A 195 -12.25 1.56 -7.58
CA PHE A 195 -11.01 1.84 -8.31
C PHE A 195 -10.70 3.34 -8.48
N TYR A 196 -11.57 4.23 -7.99
CA TYR A 196 -11.40 5.68 -8.15
C TYR A 196 -10.04 6.19 -7.68
N HIS A 197 -9.53 5.67 -6.56
CA HIS A 197 -8.22 6.05 -6.02
C HIS A 197 -7.05 5.80 -6.98
N PHE A 198 -7.16 4.82 -7.88
CA PHE A 198 -6.13 4.57 -8.89
C PHE A 198 -6.21 5.59 -10.03
N VAL A 199 -7.42 6.03 -10.37
CA VAL A 199 -7.67 6.96 -11.48
C VAL A 199 -7.40 8.41 -11.07
N ALA A 200 -7.67 8.75 -9.79
CA ALA A 200 -7.61 10.11 -9.27
C ALA A 200 -6.22 10.54 -8.77
N GLN A 201 -5.19 9.72 -8.91
CA GLN A 201 -3.84 10.09 -8.49
C GLN A 201 -3.29 11.25 -9.32
N GLU A 202 -2.91 12.33 -8.64
CA GLU A 202 -2.14 13.42 -9.25
C GLU A 202 -0.70 12.92 -9.53
N ASN A 203 -0.23 13.07 -10.77
CA ASN A 203 1.14 12.70 -11.19
C ASN A 203 1.55 11.25 -10.88
N PRO A 204 0.82 10.24 -11.36
CA PRO A 204 1.17 8.86 -11.10
C PRO A 204 2.50 8.49 -11.78
N SER A 205 3.27 7.59 -11.14
CA SER A 205 4.46 7.01 -11.77
C SER A 205 4.11 6.33 -13.10
N PRO A 206 5.07 6.16 -14.05
CA PRO A 206 4.80 5.49 -15.32
C PRO A 206 4.24 4.07 -15.19
N SER A 207 4.64 3.33 -14.14
CA SER A 207 4.10 2.01 -13.84
C SER A 207 2.66 2.08 -13.32
N MET A 208 2.36 3.04 -12.46
CA MET A 208 1.01 3.24 -11.94
C MET A 208 0.05 3.72 -13.04
N ARG A 209 0.49 4.58 -13.95
CA ARG A 209 -0.31 5.02 -15.10
C ARG A 209 -0.73 3.85 -15.96
N ARG A 210 0.22 2.95 -16.30
CA ARG A 210 -0.09 1.73 -17.07
C ARG A 210 -1.08 0.81 -16.35
N LYS A 211 -0.90 0.60 -15.05
CA LYS A 211 -1.88 -0.18 -14.25
C LYS A 211 -3.27 0.46 -14.28
N THR A 212 -3.35 1.79 -14.18
CA THR A 212 -4.62 2.52 -14.26
C THR A 212 -5.29 2.34 -15.64
N GLU A 213 -4.51 2.44 -16.72
CA GLU A 213 -4.99 2.19 -18.10
C GLU A 213 -5.53 0.77 -18.26
N ASP A 214 -4.85 -0.24 -17.72
CA ASP A 214 -5.29 -1.63 -17.74
C ASP A 214 -6.56 -1.85 -16.90
N ILE A 215 -6.68 -1.23 -15.73
CA ILE A 215 -7.89 -1.30 -14.89
C ILE A 215 -9.09 -0.68 -15.63
N VAL A 216 -8.91 0.51 -16.20
CA VAL A 216 -9.96 1.19 -16.98
C VAL A 216 -10.38 0.33 -18.18
N SER A 217 -9.40 -0.22 -18.91
CA SER A 217 -9.67 -1.12 -20.04
C SER A 217 -10.41 -2.39 -19.62
N ALA A 218 -10.08 -2.97 -18.46
CA ALA A 218 -10.77 -4.15 -17.95
C ALA A 218 -12.24 -3.85 -17.60
N VAL A 219 -12.50 -2.70 -16.94
CA VAL A 219 -13.87 -2.26 -16.60
C VAL A 219 -14.64 -1.92 -17.87
N ASP A 220 -14.06 -1.24 -18.84
CA ASP A 220 -14.69 -0.96 -20.15
C ASP A 220 -15.08 -2.25 -20.88
N CYS A 221 -14.19 -3.23 -20.93
CA CYS A 221 -14.50 -4.53 -21.53
C CYS A 221 -15.64 -5.24 -20.79
N LEU A 222 -15.68 -5.13 -19.46
CA LEU A 222 -16.73 -5.69 -18.61
C LEU A 222 -18.09 -5.06 -18.94
N GLU A 223 -18.16 -3.73 -19.05
CA GLU A 223 -19.38 -2.98 -19.41
C GLU A 223 -19.93 -3.36 -20.79
N HIS A 224 -19.04 -3.70 -21.72
CA HIS A 224 -19.43 -4.11 -23.08
C HIS A 224 -19.66 -5.62 -23.24
N GLY A 225 -19.71 -6.37 -22.13
CA GLY A 225 -19.94 -7.83 -22.15
C GLY A 225 -18.74 -8.63 -22.70
N GLN A 226 -17.56 -8.02 -22.82
CA GLN A 226 -16.34 -8.65 -23.34
C GLN A 226 -15.57 -9.35 -22.21
N TYR A 227 -16.24 -10.25 -21.48
CA TYR A 227 -15.75 -10.83 -20.23
C TYR A 227 -14.41 -11.55 -20.35
N ARG A 228 -14.17 -12.28 -21.46
CA ARG A 228 -12.90 -12.95 -21.71
C ARG A 228 -11.74 -11.96 -21.88
N THR A 229 -11.98 -10.84 -22.56
CA THR A 229 -10.96 -9.79 -22.74
C THR A 229 -10.68 -9.10 -21.41
N ALA A 230 -11.71 -8.75 -20.66
CA ALA A 230 -11.59 -8.20 -19.32
C ALA A 230 -10.77 -9.13 -18.40
N ALA A 231 -11.12 -10.42 -18.34
CA ALA A 231 -10.40 -11.40 -17.52
C ALA A 231 -8.91 -11.49 -17.89
N ARG A 232 -8.57 -11.49 -19.18
CA ARG A 232 -7.15 -11.51 -19.63
C ARG A 232 -6.37 -10.30 -19.13
N THR A 233 -6.97 -9.11 -19.21
CA THR A 233 -6.35 -7.88 -18.70
C THR A 233 -6.16 -7.96 -17.19
N VAL A 234 -7.18 -8.41 -16.44
CA VAL A 234 -7.08 -8.56 -14.98
C VAL A 234 -6.05 -9.61 -14.57
N PHE A 235 -5.88 -10.71 -15.32
CA PHE A 235 -4.83 -11.68 -15.02
C PHE A 235 -3.43 -11.10 -15.11
N ALA A 236 -3.15 -10.23 -16.09
CA ALA A 236 -1.87 -9.54 -16.16
C ALA A 236 -1.63 -8.63 -14.95
N LEU A 237 -2.67 -7.93 -14.50
CA LEU A 237 -2.63 -7.11 -13.28
C LEU A 237 -2.38 -7.98 -12.04
N LEU A 238 -3.12 -9.09 -11.88
CA LEU A 238 -2.98 -10.02 -10.76
C LEU A 238 -1.57 -10.61 -10.68
N GLU A 239 -1.01 -11.03 -11.81
CA GLU A 239 0.34 -11.60 -11.86
C GLU A 239 1.39 -10.57 -11.43
N SER A 240 1.26 -9.33 -11.89
CA SER A 240 2.13 -8.23 -11.48
C SER A 240 2.01 -7.95 -9.98
N GLU A 241 0.76 -7.86 -9.47
CA GLU A 241 0.53 -7.49 -8.07
C GLU A 241 0.90 -8.62 -7.11
N HIS A 242 0.68 -9.87 -7.48
CA HIS A 242 1.14 -11.02 -6.69
C HIS A 242 2.67 -11.04 -6.54
N LYS A 243 3.43 -10.71 -7.59
CA LYS A 243 4.89 -10.57 -7.50
C LYS A 243 5.27 -9.45 -6.53
N ASN A 244 4.58 -8.31 -6.59
CA ASN A 244 4.80 -7.18 -5.69
C ASN A 244 4.49 -7.56 -4.23
N CYS A 245 3.35 -8.21 -3.96
CA CYS A 245 2.99 -8.68 -2.63
C CYS A 245 4.01 -9.67 -2.09
N SER A 246 4.42 -10.66 -2.88
CA SER A 246 5.39 -11.67 -2.46
C SER A 246 6.73 -11.02 -2.09
N ALA A 247 7.24 -10.14 -2.95
CA ALA A 247 8.49 -9.42 -2.69
C ALA A 247 8.37 -8.48 -1.47
N ALA A 248 7.24 -7.81 -1.31
CA ALA A 248 6.99 -6.94 -0.17
C ALA A 248 6.94 -7.74 1.15
N MET A 249 6.27 -8.89 1.16
CA MET A 249 6.19 -9.79 2.33
C MET A 249 7.56 -10.32 2.72
N ASP A 250 8.37 -10.80 1.76
CA ASP A 250 9.73 -11.29 2.02
C ASP A 250 10.61 -10.18 2.59
N ASN A 251 10.53 -8.97 2.04
CA ASN A 251 11.23 -7.80 2.55
C ASN A 251 10.78 -7.42 3.97
N TYR A 252 9.48 -7.42 4.22
CA TYR A 252 8.92 -7.10 5.54
C TYR A 252 9.46 -8.05 6.62
N PHE A 253 9.35 -9.35 6.43
CA PHE A 253 9.84 -10.32 7.41
C PHE A 253 11.36 -10.23 7.63
N THR A 254 12.11 -9.95 6.58
CA THR A 254 13.56 -9.77 6.67
C THR A 254 13.92 -8.52 7.48
N LEU A 255 13.28 -7.38 7.18
CA LEU A 255 13.50 -6.11 7.87
C LEU A 255 13.03 -6.15 9.32
N ASP A 256 11.82 -6.67 9.57
CA ASP A 256 11.27 -6.80 10.92
C ASP A 256 12.20 -7.63 11.81
N LYS A 257 12.71 -8.76 11.31
CA LYS A 257 13.68 -9.58 12.04
C LYS A 257 14.98 -8.84 12.33
N ARG A 258 15.48 -8.02 11.39
CA ARG A 258 16.70 -7.21 11.61
C ARG A 258 16.48 -6.13 12.65
N VAL A 259 15.39 -5.38 12.55
CA VAL A 259 15.06 -4.31 13.49
C VAL A 259 14.85 -4.87 14.90
N ARG A 260 14.12 -5.98 15.06
CA ARG A 260 13.87 -6.60 16.38
C ARG A 260 15.10 -7.23 17.03
N LYS A 261 16.11 -7.60 16.26
CA LYS A 261 17.37 -8.14 16.78
C LYS A 261 18.35 -7.08 17.28
N GLY A 262 18.14 -5.81 16.95
CA GLY A 262 18.99 -4.72 17.42
C GLY A 262 19.02 -4.63 18.95
N LYS A 263 20.23 -4.57 19.55
CA LYS A 263 20.39 -4.55 21.02
C LYS A 263 20.22 -3.16 21.63
N GLN A 264 20.52 -2.11 20.87
CA GLN A 264 20.39 -0.72 21.32
C GLN A 264 19.42 -0.01 20.38
N ARG A 265 18.41 0.62 20.94
CA ARG A 265 17.36 1.31 20.17
C ARG A 265 17.09 2.66 20.79
N ALA A 266 16.95 3.69 19.95
CA ALA A 266 16.38 4.94 20.37
C ALA A 266 14.90 4.74 20.78
N GLU A 267 14.44 5.48 21.78
CA GLU A 267 13.06 5.39 22.29
C GLU A 267 12.00 5.54 21.18
N ARG A 268 12.23 6.47 20.24
CA ARG A 268 11.37 6.68 19.06
C ARG A 268 11.18 5.42 18.22
N ILE A 269 12.26 4.65 17.99
CA ILE A 269 12.18 3.39 17.25
C ILE A 269 11.41 2.35 18.03
N GLN A 270 11.58 2.31 19.35
CA GLN A 270 10.81 1.38 20.17
C GLN A 270 9.33 1.68 20.13
N GLN A 271 8.92 2.95 20.15
CA GLN A 271 7.52 3.36 19.99
C GLN A 271 6.92 2.94 18.63
N LEU A 272 7.67 3.14 17.54
CA LEU A 272 7.25 2.67 16.20
C LEU A 272 7.11 1.15 16.16
N LEU A 273 8.07 0.41 16.73
CA LEU A 273 8.03 -1.05 16.76
C LEU A 273 6.92 -1.61 17.63
N ASP A 274 6.61 -0.94 18.74
CA ASP A 274 5.50 -1.34 19.61
C ASP A 274 4.16 -1.13 18.90
N GLY A 275 4.01 -0.03 18.16
CA GLY A 275 2.86 0.18 17.28
C GLY A 275 2.73 -0.85 16.16
N LEU A 276 3.85 -1.32 15.61
CA LEU A 276 3.87 -2.35 14.55
C LEU A 276 3.61 -3.78 15.07
N LYS A 277 3.73 -4.07 16.36
CA LYS A 277 3.52 -5.42 16.91
C LYS A 277 2.12 -5.97 16.68
N GLU A 278 1.13 -5.10 16.57
CA GLU A 278 -0.28 -5.46 16.41
C GLU A 278 -0.70 -5.61 14.94
N GLN A 279 0.18 -5.29 14.01
CA GLN A 279 -0.09 -5.23 12.57
C GLN A 279 -0.05 -6.62 11.90
N THR A 280 -0.92 -7.51 12.33
CA THR A 280 -1.01 -8.87 11.76
C THR A 280 -2.13 -9.03 10.73
N TYR A 281 -2.99 -8.03 10.54
CA TYR A 281 -4.16 -8.16 9.68
C TYR A 281 -3.79 -8.47 8.22
N PHE A 282 -2.89 -7.71 7.62
CA PHE A 282 -2.50 -7.89 6.23
C PHE A 282 -1.75 -9.20 5.97
N THR A 283 -0.97 -9.68 6.95
CA THR A 283 -0.34 -11.01 6.86
C THR A 283 -1.39 -12.12 6.88
N LYS A 284 -2.40 -12.02 7.73
CA LYS A 284 -3.52 -12.97 7.77
C LYS A 284 -4.36 -12.95 6.49
N VAL A 285 -4.60 -11.76 5.93
CA VAL A 285 -5.30 -11.63 4.64
C VAL A 285 -4.46 -12.25 3.52
N TRP A 286 -3.14 -12.07 3.53
CA TRP A 286 -2.24 -12.72 2.57
C TRP A 286 -2.30 -14.24 2.63
N ASP A 287 -2.41 -14.82 3.83
CA ASP A 287 -2.56 -16.26 4.03
C ASP A 287 -3.86 -16.82 3.42
N ILE A 288 -4.86 -15.96 3.16
CA ILE A 288 -6.11 -16.31 2.47
C ILE A 288 -5.99 -16.06 0.96
N VAL A 289 -5.50 -14.89 0.58
CA VAL A 289 -5.43 -14.42 -0.81
C VAL A 289 -4.43 -15.22 -1.64
N ASN A 290 -3.25 -15.49 -1.09
CA ASN A 290 -2.16 -16.18 -1.81
C ASN A 290 -2.51 -17.63 -2.20
N PRO A 291 -3.09 -18.48 -1.34
CA PRO A 291 -3.55 -19.82 -1.75
C PRO A 291 -4.62 -19.75 -2.83
N LEU A 292 -5.62 -18.88 -2.70
CA LEU A 292 -6.68 -18.70 -3.69
C LEU A 292 -6.10 -18.34 -5.07
N TYR A 293 -5.18 -17.37 -5.12
CA TYR A 293 -4.52 -16.99 -6.36
C TYR A 293 -3.71 -18.16 -6.97
N ARG A 294 -2.99 -18.92 -6.14
CA ARG A 294 -2.24 -20.10 -6.61
C ARG A 294 -3.14 -21.20 -7.15
N ASP A 295 -4.32 -21.37 -6.57
CA ASP A 295 -5.29 -22.35 -7.05
C ASP A 295 -5.84 -21.96 -8.43
N ILE A 296 -6.10 -20.66 -8.65
CA ILE A 296 -6.45 -20.11 -9.97
C ILE A 296 -5.31 -20.31 -10.97
N LEU A 297 -4.06 -20.00 -10.57
CA LEU A 297 -2.88 -20.16 -11.43
C LEU A 297 -2.65 -21.60 -11.88
N ASN A 298 -2.88 -22.55 -10.98
CA ASN A 298 -2.64 -23.97 -11.22
C ASN A 298 -3.87 -24.67 -11.80
N SER A 299 -4.91 -23.91 -12.16
CA SER A 299 -6.16 -24.44 -12.73
C SER A 299 -6.74 -25.62 -11.93
N LYS A 300 -6.76 -25.47 -10.60
CA LYS A 300 -7.35 -26.51 -9.74
C LYS A 300 -8.84 -26.60 -9.97
N ALA A 301 -9.39 -27.80 -9.85
CA ALA A 301 -10.80 -28.07 -10.09
C ALA A 301 -11.76 -27.29 -9.18
N GLU A 302 -11.30 -26.93 -7.97
CA GLU A 302 -12.06 -26.12 -7.00
C GLU A 302 -11.97 -24.61 -7.26
N SER A 303 -11.12 -24.17 -8.19
CA SER A 303 -10.99 -22.76 -8.54
C SER A 303 -12.24 -22.28 -9.27
N PHE A 304 -12.70 -21.07 -8.95
CA PHE A 304 -13.89 -20.47 -9.60
C PHE A 304 -13.63 -20.09 -11.06
N ILE A 305 -12.37 -20.07 -11.50
CA ILE A 305 -11.97 -19.73 -12.87
C ILE A 305 -10.69 -20.47 -13.27
N ASP A 306 -10.61 -20.91 -14.51
CA ASP A 306 -9.43 -21.54 -15.09
C ASP A 306 -8.61 -20.55 -15.91
N ARG A 307 -7.48 -20.10 -15.34
CA ARG A 307 -6.55 -19.17 -15.99
C ARG A 307 -6.00 -19.72 -17.32
N ASN A 308 -5.62 -20.98 -17.34
CA ASN A 308 -4.95 -21.55 -18.52
C ASN A 308 -5.87 -21.53 -19.73
N SER A 309 -7.12 -21.88 -19.56
CA SER A 309 -8.13 -21.83 -20.60
C SER A 309 -8.37 -20.40 -21.12
N ILE A 310 -8.32 -19.41 -20.24
CA ILE A 310 -8.53 -18.01 -20.61
C ILE A 310 -7.32 -17.45 -21.38
N ILE A 311 -6.11 -17.67 -20.85
CA ILE A 311 -4.87 -17.09 -21.41
C ILE A 311 -4.46 -17.82 -22.69
N HIS A 312 -4.48 -19.16 -22.69
CA HIS A 312 -3.99 -19.98 -23.80
C HIS A 312 -5.05 -20.31 -24.84
N GLY A 313 -6.31 -19.99 -24.56
CA GLY A 313 -7.39 -20.10 -25.53
C GLY A 313 -7.76 -21.54 -25.87
N ASP A 314 -8.06 -22.35 -24.84
CA ASP A 314 -8.70 -23.63 -25.07
C ASP A 314 -10.14 -23.41 -25.55
N TYR A 315 -10.31 -23.33 -26.87
CA TYR A 315 -11.60 -23.07 -27.52
C TYR A 315 -12.51 -24.30 -27.61
N TYR A 316 -12.02 -25.46 -27.15
CA TYR A 316 -12.72 -26.74 -27.30
C TYR A 316 -13.44 -27.20 -26.03
N SER A 317 -13.25 -26.53 -24.92
CA SER A 317 -13.90 -26.87 -23.68
C SER A 317 -15.23 -26.12 -23.56
N GLU A 318 -16.34 -26.87 -23.56
CA GLU A 318 -17.70 -26.35 -23.40
C GLU A 318 -17.95 -25.73 -22.00
N GLN A 319 -16.98 -25.82 -21.10
CA GLN A 319 -17.10 -25.40 -19.68
C GLN A 319 -16.63 -23.96 -19.42
N LEU A 320 -16.39 -23.15 -20.44
CA LEU A 320 -15.60 -21.92 -20.25
C LEU A 320 -16.26 -20.65 -20.76
N ASP A 321 -17.53 -20.51 -20.53
CA ASP A 321 -18.16 -19.19 -20.61
C ASP A 321 -17.80 -18.39 -19.34
N ILE A 322 -16.84 -17.49 -19.51
CA ILE A 322 -16.50 -16.52 -18.47
C ILE A 322 -17.67 -15.58 -18.29
N THR A 323 -18.13 -15.47 -17.07
CA THR A 323 -19.25 -14.61 -16.71
C THR A 323 -18.77 -13.25 -16.21
N GLU A 324 -19.68 -12.29 -16.16
CA GLU A 324 -19.50 -11.01 -15.50
C GLU A 324 -19.03 -11.19 -14.05
N ASN A 325 -19.65 -12.11 -13.32
CA ASN A 325 -19.34 -12.42 -11.94
C ASN A 325 -17.89 -12.89 -11.74
N ASP A 326 -17.35 -13.67 -12.68
CA ASP A 326 -15.96 -14.14 -12.60
C ASP A 326 -14.98 -12.99 -12.75
N VAL A 327 -15.27 -12.04 -13.64
CA VAL A 327 -14.42 -10.84 -13.81
C VAL A 327 -14.47 -9.95 -12.57
N ILE A 328 -15.65 -9.75 -11.99
CA ILE A 328 -15.80 -8.99 -10.74
C ILE A 328 -14.99 -9.64 -9.62
N LYS A 329 -15.05 -10.96 -9.44
CA LYS A 329 -14.24 -11.69 -8.45
C LYS A 329 -12.75 -11.48 -8.66
N LEU A 330 -12.27 -11.53 -9.92
CA LEU A 330 -10.87 -11.26 -10.23
C LEU A 330 -10.45 -9.82 -9.87
N LEU A 331 -11.32 -8.84 -10.14
CA LEU A 331 -11.06 -7.44 -9.77
C LEU A 331 -11.03 -7.24 -8.24
N LEU A 332 -11.93 -7.91 -7.50
CA LEU A 332 -11.90 -7.90 -6.03
C LEU A 332 -10.64 -8.57 -5.48
N LEU A 333 -10.19 -9.66 -6.08
CA LEU A 333 -8.91 -10.31 -5.74
C LEU A 333 -7.74 -9.36 -5.95
N PHE A 334 -7.69 -8.68 -7.10
CA PHE A 334 -6.68 -7.66 -7.39
C PHE A 334 -6.69 -6.54 -6.34
N MET A 335 -7.87 -6.05 -5.95
CA MET A 335 -8.02 -4.99 -4.95
C MET A 335 -7.42 -5.39 -3.60
N ASN A 336 -7.69 -6.62 -3.15
CA ASN A 336 -7.10 -7.13 -1.91
C ASN A 336 -5.58 -7.26 -1.99
N MET A 337 -5.04 -7.77 -3.10
CA MET A 337 -3.58 -7.85 -3.31
C MET A 337 -2.96 -6.46 -3.29
N ARG A 338 -3.58 -5.49 -3.97
CA ARG A 338 -3.09 -4.12 -4.02
C ARG A 338 -3.04 -3.49 -2.63
N MET A 339 -4.10 -3.64 -1.85
CA MET A 339 -4.14 -3.17 -0.48
C MET A 339 -3.03 -3.78 0.37
N ILE A 340 -2.82 -5.10 0.29
CA ILE A 340 -1.73 -5.79 0.99
C ILE A 340 -0.38 -5.22 0.57
N SER A 341 -0.14 -5.09 -0.74
CA SER A 341 1.11 -4.57 -1.30
C SER A 341 1.42 -3.17 -0.78
N ASP A 342 0.45 -2.26 -0.83
CA ASP A 342 0.64 -0.88 -0.41
C ASP A 342 0.97 -0.77 1.08
N HIS A 343 0.22 -1.46 1.93
CA HIS A 343 0.48 -1.44 3.38
C HIS A 343 1.80 -2.08 3.76
N ILE A 344 2.13 -3.23 3.19
CA ILE A 344 3.39 -3.90 3.49
C ILE A 344 4.59 -3.11 2.96
N GLN A 345 4.48 -2.45 1.81
CA GLN A 345 5.54 -1.56 1.31
C GLN A 345 5.77 -0.37 2.25
N LEU A 346 4.69 0.25 2.75
CA LEU A 346 4.77 1.32 3.74
C LEU A 346 5.49 0.85 5.01
N TYR A 347 5.15 -0.35 5.52
CA TYR A 347 5.85 -0.91 6.68
C TYR A 347 7.33 -1.20 6.40
N CYS A 348 7.66 -1.67 5.21
CA CYS A 348 9.06 -1.83 4.78
C CYS A 348 9.82 -0.49 4.80
N GLU A 349 9.18 0.60 4.36
CA GLU A 349 9.75 1.94 4.42
C GLU A 349 10.01 2.37 5.87
N MET A 350 9.02 2.27 6.74
CA MET A 350 9.17 2.57 8.16
C MET A 350 10.30 1.77 8.83
N LEU A 351 10.40 0.47 8.54
CA LEU A 351 11.44 -0.38 9.08
C LEU A 351 12.84 -0.02 8.55
N ARG A 352 12.96 0.35 7.28
CA ARG A 352 14.24 0.81 6.69
C ARG A 352 14.71 2.11 7.34
N GLU A 353 13.82 3.09 7.46
CA GLU A 353 14.15 4.36 8.09
C GLU A 353 14.49 4.18 9.58
N SER A 354 13.79 3.29 10.28
CA SER A 354 14.13 2.92 11.66
C SER A 354 15.53 2.31 11.78
N LEU A 355 15.93 1.47 10.82
CA LEU A 355 17.29 0.92 10.78
C LEU A 355 18.34 2.00 10.54
N LYS A 356 18.13 2.86 9.55
CA LYS A 356 19.05 4.00 9.27
C LYS A 356 19.24 4.88 10.51
N TYR A 357 18.12 5.25 11.15
CA TYR A 357 18.16 6.08 12.36
C TYR A 357 18.92 5.41 13.50
N THR A 358 18.77 4.11 13.68
CA THR A 358 19.51 3.34 14.69
C THR A 358 21.00 3.34 14.40
N GLU A 359 21.40 3.14 13.16
CA GLU A 359 22.81 3.13 12.74
C GLU A 359 23.46 4.51 12.95
N ILE A 360 22.75 5.59 12.61
CA ILE A 360 23.22 6.95 12.83
C ILE A 360 23.37 7.25 14.34
N HIS A 361 22.37 6.87 15.14
CA HIS A 361 22.37 7.10 16.58
C HIS A 361 23.55 6.37 17.27
N ILE A 362 23.75 5.09 16.95
CA ILE A 362 24.86 4.30 17.45
C ILE A 362 26.20 4.94 17.07
N ALA A 363 26.35 5.39 15.82
CA ALA A 363 27.60 6.05 15.38
C ALA A 363 27.86 7.35 16.12
N GLN A 364 26.81 8.12 16.45
CA GLN A 364 26.92 9.36 17.24
C GLN A 364 27.32 9.08 18.69
N GLU A 365 26.73 8.05 19.32
CA GLU A 365 27.07 7.65 20.69
C GLU A 365 28.52 7.18 20.80
N LEU A 366 28.99 6.34 19.87
CA LEU A 366 30.37 5.88 19.80
C LEU A 366 31.38 7.06 19.62
N LYS A 367 30.98 8.10 18.85
CA LYS A 367 31.81 9.31 18.71
C LYS A 367 31.87 10.16 20.00
N LYS A 368 30.82 10.13 20.83
CA LYS A 368 30.80 10.82 22.14
C LYS A 368 31.69 10.10 23.18
N GLU A 369 31.67 8.77 23.19
CA GLU A 369 32.47 7.94 24.08
C GLU A 369 33.99 8.00 23.74
N ALA A 370 34.32 8.31 22.48
CA ALA A 370 35.68 8.42 22.00
C ALA A 370 36.33 9.82 22.26
N LYS A 371 35.54 10.79 22.72
CA LYS A 371 36.00 12.13 23.14
C LYS A 371 36.09 12.23 24.65
#